data_171fdd613e9b5ff6fb5d94ba56aa49e6
#
_entry.id   171fdd613e9b5ff6fb5d94ba56aa49e6
#
_cell.length_a   1.000
_cell.length_b   1.000
_cell.length_c   1.000
_cell.angle_alpha   90.00
_cell.angle_beta   90.00
_cell.angle_gamma   90.00
#
_symmetry.space_group_name_H-M   'P 1'
#
loop_
_entity.id
_entity.type
_entity.pdbx_description
1 polymer ?
#
loop_
_entity_poly.entity_id
_entity_poly.type
_entity_poly.pdbx_seq_one_letter_code
_entity_poly.pdbx_strand_id
1 'polypeptide(L)'
;MNAVVFYSNTDQSASIAEYFSKSLGYPLVNITQARTINYENLVLVFPVYCQNIPYTVRTFLKNIKVKHLTAIATYGKMCCGNVLYEIQKNFRMNIVAGAYVPSKHSYLDNDRAFLDFERLTPVVKKVKKPSEIQVPKLYKNPLANLFPTIRSRLGVKIFKNSNCTNCGTCTACCNFKAIKSGVVNKNCIRCLNCVSSCPHNALKAKFRLPLRLYFKKNRTNKLIIYV
;
A
#
# COMPACT_ATOMS: atom_id res chain seq x y z
N MET A 1 -4.95 20.55 -11.56
CA MET A 1 -4.77 20.56 -10.09
C MET A 1 -3.55 19.76 -9.71
N ASN A 2 -2.77 20.20 -8.70
CA ASN A 2 -1.69 19.41 -8.11
C ASN A 2 -2.19 18.79 -6.82
N ALA A 3 -1.84 17.52 -6.54
CA ALA A 3 -2.23 16.86 -5.29
C ALA A 3 -1.31 15.69 -4.94
N VAL A 4 -1.27 15.35 -3.66
CA VAL A 4 -0.80 14.06 -3.16
C VAL A 4 -2.01 13.23 -2.77
N VAL A 5 -2.26 12.14 -3.50
CA VAL A 5 -3.35 11.21 -3.20
C VAL A 5 -2.76 9.94 -2.62
N PHE A 6 -3.35 9.44 -1.53
CA PHE A 6 -2.85 8.23 -0.90
C PHE A 6 -3.94 7.21 -0.62
N TYR A 7 -3.53 5.96 -0.63
CA TYR A 7 -4.29 4.83 -0.10
C TYR A 7 -3.46 4.13 0.98
N SER A 8 -4.00 4.03 2.18
CA SER A 8 -3.33 3.37 3.31
C SER A 8 -4.33 2.61 4.17
N ASN A 9 -3.91 1.44 4.67
CA ASN A 9 -4.65 0.68 5.69
C ASN A 9 -3.87 0.51 6.99
N THR A 10 -2.57 0.86 7.00
CA THR A 10 -1.66 0.65 8.14
C THR A 10 -0.70 1.83 8.31
N ASP A 11 -1.14 3.04 7.97
CA ASP A 11 -0.50 4.36 8.10
C ASP A 11 0.85 4.58 7.40
N GLN A 12 1.57 3.52 6.98
CA GLN A 12 2.88 3.66 6.34
C GLN A 12 2.85 4.46 5.03
N SER A 13 1.86 4.20 4.16
CA SER A 13 1.71 4.98 2.94
C SER A 13 1.22 6.39 3.23
N ALA A 14 0.45 6.61 4.31
CA ALA A 14 0.00 7.92 4.73
C ALA A 14 1.17 8.81 5.18
N SER A 15 2.07 8.30 6.02
CA SER A 15 3.24 9.07 6.49
C SER A 15 4.18 9.48 5.34
N ILE A 16 4.36 8.62 4.34
CA ILE A 16 5.13 8.97 3.13
C ILE A 16 4.39 10.03 2.31
N ALA A 17 3.07 9.92 2.18
CA ALA A 17 2.27 10.92 1.48
C ALA A 17 2.30 12.28 2.16
N GLU A 18 2.29 12.32 3.49
CA GLU A 18 2.47 13.55 4.28
C GLU A 18 3.82 14.21 4.02
N TYR A 19 4.90 13.42 3.94
CA TYR A 19 6.22 13.94 3.57
C TYR A 19 6.18 14.63 2.20
N PHE A 20 5.60 14.00 1.17
CA PHE A 20 5.48 14.60 -0.15
C PHE A 20 4.58 15.84 -0.15
N SER A 21 3.46 15.80 0.57
CA SER A 21 2.54 16.93 0.71
C SER A 21 3.26 18.16 1.28
N LYS A 22 3.99 17.98 2.38
CA LYS A 22 4.78 19.06 3.02
C LYS A 22 5.91 19.55 2.11
N SER A 23 6.67 18.65 1.46
CA SER A 23 7.82 19.00 0.62
C SER A 23 7.44 19.72 -0.69
N LEU A 24 6.23 19.50 -1.18
CA LEU A 24 5.74 20.05 -2.45
C LEU A 24 4.71 21.20 -2.25
N GLY A 25 4.14 21.33 -1.06
CA GLY A 25 3.01 22.25 -0.82
C GLY A 25 1.71 21.78 -1.50
N TYR A 26 1.56 20.49 -1.79
CA TYR A 26 0.37 19.95 -2.45
C TYR A 26 -0.66 19.47 -1.42
N PRO A 27 -1.97 19.66 -1.66
CA PRO A 27 -3.00 19.14 -0.78
C PRO A 27 -2.92 17.61 -0.67
N LEU A 28 -3.07 17.12 0.56
CA LEU A 28 -3.09 15.69 0.90
C LEU A 28 -4.53 15.18 0.89
N VAL A 29 -4.80 14.14 0.08
CA VAL A 29 -6.15 13.63 -0.12
C VAL A 29 -6.16 12.10 0.02
N ASN A 30 -7.01 11.56 0.89
CA ASN A 30 -7.25 10.12 0.89
C ASN A 30 -7.98 9.72 -0.41
N ILE A 31 -7.56 8.65 -1.06
CA ILE A 31 -8.10 8.18 -2.33
C ILE A 31 -9.64 7.97 -2.31
N THR A 32 -10.19 7.62 -1.14
CA THR A 32 -11.64 7.43 -0.95
C THR A 32 -12.42 8.75 -0.94
N GLN A 33 -11.74 9.88 -0.72
CA GLN A 33 -12.27 11.23 -0.68
C GLN A 33 -11.94 12.03 -1.94
N ALA A 34 -11.07 11.51 -2.80
CA ALA A 34 -10.68 12.17 -4.04
C ALA A 34 -11.89 12.31 -4.98
N ARG A 35 -12.23 13.55 -5.34
CA ARG A 35 -13.32 13.90 -6.25
C ARG A 35 -12.82 14.44 -7.58
N THR A 36 -11.60 14.93 -7.61
CA THR A 36 -10.96 15.45 -8.82
C THR A 36 -10.64 14.32 -9.78
N ILE A 37 -10.92 14.55 -11.05
CA ILE A 37 -10.62 13.61 -12.14
C ILE A 37 -9.47 14.09 -13.03
N ASN A 38 -9.09 15.38 -12.99
CA ASN A 38 -8.03 15.96 -13.82
C ASN A 38 -6.90 16.51 -12.95
N TYR A 39 -5.70 15.95 -13.12
CA TYR A 39 -4.51 16.37 -12.39
C TYR A 39 -3.43 16.86 -13.37
N GLU A 40 -2.79 17.97 -13.03
CA GLU A 40 -1.54 18.41 -13.68
C GLU A 40 -0.38 17.58 -13.14
N ASN A 41 -0.13 17.65 -11.83
CA ASN A 41 0.85 16.83 -11.13
C ASN A 41 0.17 16.04 -10.02
N LEU A 42 0.30 14.72 -10.08
CA LEU A 42 -0.24 13.81 -9.06
C LEU A 42 0.89 12.98 -8.46
N VAL A 43 1.04 13.05 -7.14
CA VAL A 43 1.82 12.06 -6.39
C VAL A 43 0.85 11.04 -5.80
N LEU A 44 0.92 9.80 -6.26
CA LEU A 44 0.07 8.70 -5.81
C LEU A 44 0.86 7.75 -4.94
N VAL A 45 0.51 7.66 -3.65
CA VAL A 45 1.18 6.81 -2.66
C VAL A 45 0.28 5.67 -2.23
N PHE A 46 0.73 4.42 -2.37
CA PHE A 46 -0.10 3.25 -2.12
C PHE A 46 0.70 2.00 -1.73
N PRO A 47 0.10 1.05 -0.97
CA PRO A 47 0.76 -0.21 -0.64
C PRO A 47 0.66 -1.23 -1.78
N VAL A 48 1.67 -2.08 -1.90
CA VAL A 48 1.62 -3.28 -2.77
C VAL A 48 0.97 -4.43 -2.01
N TYR A 49 -0.07 -5.03 -2.58
CA TYR A 49 -0.73 -6.21 -2.02
C TYR A 49 -0.48 -7.46 -2.87
N CYS A 50 0.20 -8.45 -2.30
CA CYS A 50 0.54 -9.70 -3.02
C CYS A 50 1.18 -9.43 -4.39
N GLN A 51 2.10 -8.47 -4.48
CA GLN A 51 2.77 -8.01 -5.70
C GLN A 51 1.84 -7.33 -6.73
N ASN A 52 0.67 -6.89 -6.32
CA ASN A 52 -0.34 -6.27 -7.19
C ASN A 52 -0.72 -4.86 -6.73
N ILE A 53 -1.24 -4.08 -7.67
CA ILE A 53 -1.89 -2.80 -7.42
C ILE A 53 -3.21 -3.08 -6.68
N PRO A 54 -3.49 -2.45 -5.53
CA PRO A 54 -4.77 -2.59 -4.82
C PRO A 54 -5.97 -2.24 -5.70
N TYR A 55 -7.09 -2.93 -5.50
CA TYR A 55 -8.31 -2.70 -6.29
C TYR A 55 -8.75 -1.23 -6.27
N THR A 56 -8.75 -0.59 -5.10
CA THR A 56 -9.11 0.83 -4.94
C THR A 56 -8.22 1.75 -5.79
N VAL A 57 -6.90 1.49 -5.81
CA VAL A 57 -5.95 2.25 -6.62
C VAL A 57 -6.17 2.00 -8.12
N ARG A 58 -6.44 0.76 -8.53
CA ARG A 58 -6.77 0.43 -9.93
C ARG A 58 -8.03 1.15 -10.40
N THR A 59 -9.07 1.18 -9.57
CA THR A 59 -10.32 1.88 -9.88
C THR A 59 -10.08 3.38 -9.99
N PHE A 60 -9.32 3.97 -9.08
CA PHE A 60 -8.95 5.38 -9.14
C PHE A 60 -8.21 5.72 -10.45
N LEU A 61 -7.15 4.96 -10.78
CA LEU A 61 -6.35 5.17 -11.99
C LEU A 61 -7.18 5.08 -13.29
N LYS A 62 -8.24 4.28 -13.33
CA LYS A 62 -9.13 4.17 -14.49
C LYS A 62 -10.02 5.40 -14.69
N ASN A 63 -10.27 6.17 -13.64
CA ASN A 63 -11.25 7.27 -13.63
C ASN A 63 -10.61 8.64 -13.59
N ILE A 64 -9.27 8.75 -13.71
CA ILE A 64 -8.58 10.02 -13.71
C ILE A 64 -7.83 10.28 -15.01
N LYS A 65 -7.57 11.57 -15.28
CA LYS A 65 -6.61 12.05 -16.26
C LYS A 65 -5.49 12.75 -15.52
N VAL A 66 -4.25 12.41 -15.81
CA VAL A 66 -3.09 13.00 -15.17
C VAL A 66 -2.01 13.30 -16.22
N LYS A 67 -1.45 14.51 -16.18
CA LYS A 67 -0.38 14.91 -17.09
C LYS A 67 0.97 14.36 -16.63
N HIS A 68 1.29 14.50 -15.34
CA HIS A 68 2.51 14.01 -14.74
C HIS A 68 2.21 13.19 -13.49
N LEU A 69 2.43 11.89 -13.55
CA LEU A 69 2.23 10.97 -12.44
C LEU A 69 3.55 10.65 -11.76
N THR A 70 3.61 10.84 -10.45
CA THR A 70 4.63 10.26 -9.57
C THR A 70 4.00 9.12 -8.79
N ALA A 71 4.52 7.90 -8.94
CA ALA A 71 3.96 6.71 -8.33
C ALA A 71 4.89 6.15 -7.24
N ILE A 72 4.41 6.14 -5.99
CA ILE A 72 5.16 5.66 -4.82
C ILE A 72 4.47 4.41 -4.27
N ALA A 73 5.12 3.28 -4.42
CA ALA A 73 4.60 1.99 -3.99
C ALA A 73 5.31 1.52 -2.71
N THR A 74 4.61 1.48 -1.57
CA THR A 74 5.15 0.90 -0.34
C THR A 74 5.00 -0.62 -0.36
N TYR A 75 6.01 -1.36 0.09
CA TYR A 75 5.95 -2.81 0.11
C TYR A 75 6.55 -3.39 1.40
N GLY A 76 6.00 -4.48 1.89
CA GLY A 76 6.34 -5.10 3.17
C GLY A 76 7.65 -5.90 3.13
N LYS A 77 8.73 -5.38 2.51
CA LYS A 77 10.08 -5.98 2.46
C LYS A 77 10.12 -7.43 1.92
N MET A 78 9.16 -7.74 1.06
CA MET A 78 9.13 -8.98 0.29
C MET A 78 9.37 -8.65 -1.19
N CYS A 79 8.60 -9.18 -2.11
CA CYS A 79 8.66 -8.79 -3.50
C CYS A 79 7.73 -7.59 -3.77
N CYS A 80 8.26 -6.51 -4.34
CA CYS A 80 7.46 -5.34 -4.73
C CYS A 80 6.64 -5.55 -6.02
N GLY A 81 6.94 -6.59 -6.79
CA GLY A 81 6.29 -6.85 -8.07
C GLY A 81 6.58 -5.80 -9.14
N ASN A 82 5.70 -5.71 -10.12
CA ASN A 82 5.82 -4.80 -11.27
C ASN A 82 4.83 -3.64 -11.25
N VAL A 83 4.33 -3.22 -10.07
CA VAL A 83 3.18 -2.32 -10.01
C VAL A 83 3.40 -0.98 -10.72
N LEU A 84 4.58 -0.39 -10.65
CA LEU A 84 4.89 0.87 -11.34
C LEU A 84 4.92 0.67 -12.87
N TYR A 85 5.60 -0.38 -13.34
CA TYR A 85 5.60 -0.76 -14.75
C TYR A 85 4.17 -1.05 -15.26
N GLU A 86 3.36 -1.75 -14.46
CA GLU A 86 1.96 -2.05 -14.79
C GLU A 86 1.10 -0.77 -14.86
N ILE A 87 1.37 0.24 -14.02
CA ILE A 87 0.71 1.55 -14.10
C ILE A 87 1.05 2.23 -15.42
N GLN A 88 2.33 2.34 -15.76
CA GLN A 88 2.76 2.97 -16.99
C GLN A 88 2.16 2.27 -18.21
N LYS A 89 2.24 0.95 -18.28
CA LYS A 89 1.84 0.17 -19.46
C LYS A 89 0.33 -0.01 -19.60
N ASN A 90 -0.34 -0.45 -18.52
CA ASN A 90 -1.74 -0.86 -18.60
C ASN A 90 -2.72 0.31 -18.48
N PHE A 91 -2.31 1.39 -17.82
CA PHE A 91 -3.12 2.61 -17.70
C PHE A 91 -2.61 3.75 -18.59
N ARG A 92 -1.52 3.53 -19.35
CA ARG A 92 -0.89 4.51 -20.26
C ARG A 92 -0.62 5.84 -19.56
N MET A 93 -0.14 5.77 -18.31
CA MET A 93 0.15 6.95 -17.50
C MET A 93 1.57 7.47 -17.78
N ASN A 94 1.69 8.79 -17.96
CA ASN A 94 2.98 9.47 -18.05
C ASN A 94 3.63 9.52 -16.65
N ILE A 95 4.53 8.57 -16.36
CA ILE A 95 5.26 8.53 -15.10
C ILE A 95 6.50 9.41 -15.21
N VAL A 96 6.60 10.40 -14.31
CA VAL A 96 7.74 11.33 -14.23
C VAL A 96 8.72 10.97 -13.12
N ALA A 97 8.26 10.26 -12.10
CA ALA A 97 9.10 9.68 -11.06
C ALA A 97 8.39 8.48 -10.41
N GLY A 98 9.17 7.58 -9.83
CA GLY A 98 8.63 6.44 -9.12
C GLY A 98 9.55 5.95 -8.00
N ALA A 99 8.97 5.31 -6.98
CA ALA A 99 9.75 4.63 -5.98
C ALA A 99 9.03 3.39 -5.43
N TYR A 100 9.83 2.35 -5.13
CA TYR A 100 9.41 1.26 -4.25
C TYR A 100 10.05 1.48 -2.88
N VAL A 101 9.21 1.74 -1.87
CA VAL A 101 9.65 2.09 -0.53
C VAL A 101 9.42 0.90 0.41
N PRO A 102 10.48 0.32 1.01
CA PRO A 102 10.33 -0.76 1.97
C PRO A 102 9.65 -0.23 3.22
N SER A 103 8.57 -0.88 3.65
CA SER A 103 7.79 -0.48 4.82
C SER A 103 7.62 -1.65 5.79
N LYS A 104 7.13 -1.38 7.00
CA LYS A 104 6.79 -2.42 7.95
C LYS A 104 5.80 -3.40 7.32
N HIS A 105 6.09 -4.70 7.42
CA HIS A 105 5.16 -5.74 7.01
C HIS A 105 4.12 -5.99 8.11
N SER A 106 2.83 -5.91 7.79
CA SER A 106 1.73 -6.07 8.76
C SER A 106 1.69 -7.45 9.45
N TYR A 107 2.43 -8.44 8.95
CA TYR A 107 2.52 -9.79 9.51
C TYR A 107 3.75 -10.04 10.38
N LEU A 108 4.60 -9.03 10.61
CA LEU A 108 5.86 -9.16 11.33
C LEU A 108 5.92 -8.11 12.44
N ASP A 109 5.83 -8.56 13.69
CA ASP A 109 5.75 -7.68 14.86
C ASP A 109 7.02 -6.83 15.05
N ASN A 110 8.21 -7.40 14.77
CA ASN A 110 9.51 -6.75 14.96
C ASN A 110 10.02 -6.06 13.68
N ASP A 111 9.16 -5.80 12.71
CA ASP A 111 9.58 -5.10 11.49
C ASP A 111 9.51 -3.59 11.69
N ARG A 112 10.50 -2.86 11.10
CA ARG A 112 10.62 -1.41 11.26
C ARG A 112 9.94 -0.66 10.11
N ALA A 113 9.32 0.48 10.44
CA ALA A 113 8.84 1.44 9.48
C ALA A 113 9.99 2.04 8.65
N PHE A 114 9.69 2.57 7.47
CA PHE A 114 10.59 3.44 6.75
C PHE A 114 10.49 4.85 7.35
N LEU A 115 11.57 5.38 7.88
CA LEU A 115 11.62 6.68 8.57
C LEU A 115 12.56 7.68 7.89
N ASP A 116 13.46 7.21 7.04
CA ASP A 116 14.47 8.03 6.37
C ASP A 116 13.87 8.66 5.08
N PHE A 117 12.95 9.61 5.28
CA PHE A 117 12.23 10.26 4.17
C PHE A 117 13.14 11.13 3.31
N GLU A 118 14.27 11.61 3.81
CA GLU A 118 15.25 12.41 3.05
C GLU A 118 15.77 11.65 1.82
N ARG A 119 15.81 10.33 1.88
CA ARG A 119 16.16 9.50 0.72
C ARG A 119 15.17 9.62 -0.45
N LEU A 120 13.99 10.19 -0.23
CA LEU A 120 12.99 10.47 -1.26
C LEU A 120 13.15 11.86 -1.90
N THR A 121 14.09 12.68 -1.42
CA THR A 121 14.38 14.02 -1.96
C THR A 121 14.64 14.02 -3.49
N PRO A 122 15.31 13.03 -4.10
CA PRO A 122 15.44 12.99 -5.56
C PRO A 122 14.10 12.94 -6.29
N VAL A 123 13.12 12.22 -5.73
CA VAL A 123 11.76 12.15 -6.27
C VAL A 123 11.06 13.52 -6.16
N VAL A 124 11.19 14.20 -5.00
CA VAL A 124 10.63 15.54 -4.79
C VAL A 124 11.19 16.53 -5.81
N LYS A 125 12.51 16.50 -6.04
CA LYS A 125 13.17 17.35 -7.05
C LYS A 125 12.65 17.07 -8.46
N LYS A 126 12.43 15.79 -8.80
CA LYS A 126 11.91 15.38 -10.09
C LYS A 126 10.47 15.81 -10.35
N VAL A 127 9.62 15.79 -9.30
CA VAL A 127 8.23 16.31 -9.38
C VAL A 127 8.21 17.80 -9.72
N LYS A 128 9.16 18.59 -9.20
CA LYS A 128 9.27 20.04 -9.49
C LYS A 128 9.75 20.34 -10.92
N LYS A 129 10.45 19.41 -11.56
CA LYS A 129 10.93 19.50 -12.95
C LYS A 129 10.56 18.20 -13.69
N PRO A 130 9.26 18.02 -14.01
CA PRO A 130 8.77 16.76 -14.53
C PRO A 130 9.28 16.51 -15.96
N SER A 131 9.82 15.32 -16.20
CA SER A 131 10.07 14.76 -17.51
C SER A 131 9.76 13.27 -17.44
N GLU A 132 9.21 12.73 -18.50
CA GLU A 132 8.82 11.31 -18.57
C GLU A 132 10.01 10.39 -18.34
N ILE A 133 9.78 9.31 -17.61
CA ILE A 133 10.74 8.23 -17.41
C ILE A 133 10.17 6.90 -17.88
N GLN A 134 11.04 5.96 -18.23
CA GLN A 134 10.65 4.58 -18.49
C GLN A 134 10.90 3.73 -17.27
N VAL A 135 9.84 3.13 -16.73
CA VAL A 135 9.93 2.24 -15.56
C VAL A 135 10.32 0.83 -16.03
N PRO A 136 11.44 0.28 -15.55
CA PRO A 136 11.85 -1.06 -15.95
C PRO A 136 10.91 -2.14 -15.36
N LYS A 137 10.79 -3.23 -16.10
CA LYS A 137 10.06 -4.41 -15.63
C LYS A 137 10.89 -5.14 -14.57
N LEU A 138 10.35 -5.26 -13.36
CA LEU A 138 10.96 -6.05 -12.29
C LEU A 138 10.40 -7.47 -12.26
N TYR A 139 10.98 -8.30 -11.38
CA TYR A 139 10.45 -9.63 -11.13
C TYR A 139 9.07 -9.55 -10.46
N LYS A 140 8.15 -10.32 -10.98
CA LYS A 140 6.84 -10.60 -10.37
C LYS A 140 6.60 -12.11 -10.42
N ASN A 141 6.22 -12.71 -9.30
CA ASN A 141 5.91 -14.12 -9.26
C ASN A 141 4.75 -14.42 -10.25
N PRO A 142 4.89 -15.37 -11.17
CA PRO A 142 3.83 -15.72 -12.13
C PRO A 142 2.48 -16.06 -11.47
N LEU A 143 2.52 -16.65 -10.27
CA LEU A 143 1.32 -16.98 -9.49
C LEU A 143 0.77 -15.81 -8.66
N ALA A 144 1.37 -14.60 -8.73
CA ALA A 144 0.93 -13.46 -7.93
C ALA A 144 -0.52 -13.05 -8.23
N ASN A 145 -0.96 -13.24 -9.48
CA ASN A 145 -2.32 -12.92 -9.92
C ASN A 145 -3.33 -14.04 -9.61
N LEU A 146 -2.85 -15.25 -9.26
CA LEU A 146 -3.72 -16.39 -9.01
C LEU A 146 -4.31 -16.32 -7.60
N PHE A 147 -5.59 -15.98 -7.52
CA PHE A 147 -6.40 -15.94 -6.29
C PHE A 147 -5.71 -15.29 -5.07
N PRO A 148 -5.18 -14.03 -5.16
CA PRO A 148 -4.40 -13.43 -4.08
C PRO A 148 -5.18 -13.35 -2.76
N THR A 149 -6.49 -13.09 -2.82
CA THR A 149 -7.36 -13.02 -1.65
C THR A 149 -7.57 -14.39 -0.99
N ILE A 150 -7.74 -15.45 -1.78
CA ILE A 150 -7.88 -16.83 -1.27
C ILE A 150 -6.58 -17.26 -0.59
N ARG A 151 -5.44 -17.01 -1.23
CA ARG A 151 -4.12 -17.33 -0.66
C ARG A 151 -3.87 -16.64 0.67
N SER A 152 -4.23 -15.35 0.80
CA SER A 152 -4.10 -14.62 2.07
C SER A 152 -5.00 -15.21 3.16
N ARG A 153 -6.23 -15.61 2.82
CA ARG A 153 -7.16 -16.25 3.77
C ARG A 153 -6.68 -17.64 4.20
N LEU A 154 -6.14 -18.41 3.27
CA LEU A 154 -5.55 -19.71 3.59
C LEU A 154 -4.30 -19.58 4.46
N GLY A 155 -3.49 -18.53 4.28
CA GLY A 155 -2.26 -18.31 5.02
C GLY A 155 -2.44 -17.70 6.41
N VAL A 156 -3.52 -16.91 6.63
CA VAL A 156 -3.72 -16.12 7.85
C VAL A 156 -5.12 -16.35 8.42
N LYS A 157 -5.20 -16.76 9.68
CA LYS A 157 -6.46 -16.84 10.45
C LYS A 157 -6.49 -15.70 11.47
N ILE A 158 -7.58 -14.92 11.48
CA ILE A 158 -7.87 -13.92 12.52
C ILE A 158 -8.88 -14.52 13.46
N PHE A 159 -8.67 -14.40 14.76
CA PHE A 159 -9.57 -14.90 15.79
C PHE A 159 -9.65 -13.92 16.97
N LYS A 160 -10.73 -14.00 17.70
CA LYS A 160 -11.05 -13.23 18.89
C LYS A 160 -10.80 -14.06 20.14
N ASN A 161 -10.21 -13.48 21.18
CA ASN A 161 -10.08 -14.08 22.52
C ASN A 161 -11.10 -13.46 23.50
N SER A 162 -11.05 -13.90 24.78
CA SER A 162 -11.95 -13.47 25.85
C SER A 162 -11.85 -11.99 26.23
N ASN A 163 -10.75 -11.30 25.87
CA ASN A 163 -10.56 -9.88 26.22
C ASN A 163 -11.42 -8.94 25.36
N CYS A 164 -12.24 -9.47 24.44
CA CYS A 164 -13.06 -8.64 23.56
C CYS A 164 -14.26 -8.04 24.28
N THR A 165 -14.27 -6.72 24.42
CA THR A 165 -15.36 -5.94 25.03
C THR A 165 -16.43 -5.51 24.02
N ASN A 166 -16.35 -5.95 22.76
CA ASN A 166 -17.23 -5.52 21.66
C ASN A 166 -17.25 -3.99 21.42
N CYS A 167 -16.16 -3.27 21.71
CA CYS A 167 -16.04 -1.80 21.58
C CYS A 167 -16.23 -1.24 20.17
N GLY A 168 -16.29 -2.07 19.12
CA GLY A 168 -16.53 -1.63 17.75
C GLY A 168 -15.32 -1.11 16.98
N THR A 169 -14.17 -0.86 17.62
CA THR A 169 -12.96 -0.29 16.98
C THR A 169 -12.53 -1.07 15.74
N CYS A 170 -12.56 -2.41 15.79
CA CYS A 170 -12.20 -3.26 14.65
C CYS A 170 -13.16 -3.10 13.46
N THR A 171 -14.42 -2.80 13.71
CA THR A 171 -15.43 -2.54 12.66
C THR A 171 -15.20 -1.17 12.03
N ALA A 172 -14.96 -0.15 12.86
CA ALA A 172 -14.73 1.22 12.42
C ALA A 172 -13.46 1.38 11.56
N CYS A 173 -12.35 0.72 11.94
CA CYS A 173 -11.07 0.80 11.21
C CYS A 173 -11.03 -0.04 9.92
N CYS A 174 -12.06 -0.83 9.61
CA CYS A 174 -12.05 -1.74 8.46
C CYS A 174 -12.58 -1.10 7.18
N ASN A 175 -11.71 -0.63 6.31
CA ASN A 175 -12.06 -0.05 5.00
C ASN A 175 -12.85 -1.00 4.08
N PHE A 176 -12.83 -2.31 4.35
CA PHE A 176 -13.54 -3.34 3.56
C PHE A 176 -14.87 -3.76 4.18
N LYS A 177 -15.25 -3.19 5.33
CA LYS A 177 -16.44 -3.61 6.10
C LYS A 177 -16.48 -5.13 6.31
N ALA A 178 -15.29 -5.71 6.54
CA ALA A 178 -15.06 -7.15 6.51
C ALA A 178 -14.95 -7.80 7.91
N ILE A 179 -15.21 -7.04 8.97
CA ILE A 179 -15.20 -7.51 10.35
C ILE A 179 -16.35 -6.86 11.14
N LYS A 180 -17.05 -7.66 11.94
CA LYS A 180 -18.06 -7.20 12.90
C LYS A 180 -17.88 -7.96 14.20
N SER A 181 -17.84 -7.26 15.33
CA SER A 181 -17.66 -7.86 16.66
C SER A 181 -16.51 -8.88 16.74
N GLY A 182 -15.40 -8.59 16.06
CA GLY A 182 -14.22 -9.46 16.01
C GLY A 182 -14.30 -10.65 15.04
N VAL A 183 -15.42 -10.83 14.34
CA VAL A 183 -15.60 -11.94 13.37
C VAL A 183 -15.44 -11.42 11.95
N VAL A 184 -14.55 -12.05 11.17
CA VAL A 184 -14.25 -11.66 9.78
C VAL A 184 -15.12 -12.41 8.78
N ASN A 185 -15.54 -11.69 7.70
CA ASN A 185 -16.31 -12.26 6.60
C ASN A 185 -15.45 -12.50 5.34
N LYS A 186 -16.11 -12.88 4.23
CA LYS A 186 -15.47 -13.17 2.92
C LYS A 186 -14.80 -11.97 2.25
N ASN A 187 -15.04 -10.73 2.67
CA ASN A 187 -14.41 -9.54 2.09
C ASN A 187 -13.05 -9.22 2.75
N CYS A 188 -12.66 -9.94 3.81
CA CYS A 188 -11.42 -9.70 4.52
C CYS A 188 -10.19 -10.04 3.68
N ILE A 189 -9.34 -9.04 3.44
CA ILE A 189 -8.06 -9.18 2.69
C ILE A 189 -6.88 -9.56 3.59
N ARG A 190 -7.10 -9.72 4.89
CA ARG A 190 -6.06 -10.04 5.89
C ARG A 190 -4.99 -8.96 6.06
N CYS A 191 -5.32 -7.67 5.95
CA CYS A 191 -4.37 -6.57 6.17
C CYS A 191 -3.93 -6.42 7.64
N LEU A 192 -4.65 -7.02 8.58
CA LEU A 192 -4.45 -6.99 10.03
C LEU A 192 -4.61 -5.62 10.70
N ASN A 193 -5.15 -4.61 10.01
CA ASN A 193 -5.41 -3.31 10.62
C ASN A 193 -6.27 -3.44 11.89
N CYS A 194 -7.34 -4.24 11.85
CA CYS A 194 -8.19 -4.51 13.01
C CYS A 194 -7.47 -5.20 14.18
N VAL A 195 -6.41 -5.96 13.89
CA VAL A 195 -5.59 -6.62 14.93
C VAL A 195 -4.71 -5.59 15.62
N SER A 196 -4.01 -4.73 14.84
CA SER A 196 -3.13 -3.69 15.38
C SER A 196 -3.90 -2.56 16.08
N SER A 197 -5.12 -2.25 15.62
CA SER A 197 -5.95 -1.19 16.21
C SER A 197 -6.79 -1.65 17.42
N CYS A 198 -6.71 -2.92 17.82
CA CYS A 198 -7.52 -3.41 18.93
C CYS A 198 -6.96 -2.93 20.27
N PRO A 199 -7.64 -2.02 21.02
CA PRO A 199 -7.12 -1.46 22.26
C PRO A 199 -6.99 -2.50 23.37
N HIS A 200 -7.80 -3.57 23.31
CA HIS A 200 -7.80 -4.65 24.29
C HIS A 200 -6.93 -5.84 23.89
N ASN A 201 -6.16 -5.75 22.78
CA ASN A 201 -5.39 -6.86 22.25
C ASN A 201 -6.20 -8.16 22.07
N ALA A 202 -7.50 -8.03 21.86
CA ALA A 202 -8.45 -9.14 21.80
C ALA A 202 -8.43 -9.87 20.44
N LEU A 203 -7.96 -9.22 19.39
CA LEU A 203 -7.80 -9.84 18.07
C LEU A 203 -6.38 -10.32 17.89
N LYS A 204 -6.24 -11.55 17.43
CA LYS A 204 -4.95 -12.20 17.16
C LYS A 204 -4.93 -12.77 15.75
N ALA A 205 -3.74 -12.80 15.14
CA ALA A 205 -3.51 -13.45 13.86
C ALA A 205 -2.63 -14.69 14.03
N LYS A 206 -3.04 -15.80 13.41
CA LYS A 206 -2.24 -17.03 13.35
C LYS A 206 -1.81 -17.28 11.90
N PHE A 207 -0.51 -17.46 11.69
CA PHE A 207 0.08 -17.73 10.39
C PHE A 207 0.32 -19.23 10.21
N ARG A 208 -0.09 -19.79 9.07
CA ARG A 208 0.19 -21.19 8.72
C ARG A 208 1.66 -21.39 8.36
N LEU A 209 2.18 -22.59 8.55
CA LEU A 209 3.60 -22.92 8.37
C LEU A 209 4.17 -22.50 7.00
N PRO A 210 3.52 -22.75 5.85
CA PRO A 210 4.07 -22.32 4.55
C PRO A 210 4.32 -20.81 4.47
N LEU A 211 3.41 -20.00 5.02
CA LEU A 211 3.56 -18.55 5.03
C LEU A 211 4.69 -18.10 5.97
N ARG A 212 4.84 -18.75 7.14
CA ARG A 212 5.94 -18.47 8.06
C ARG A 212 7.31 -18.78 7.43
N LEU A 213 7.45 -19.89 6.71
CA LEU A 213 8.66 -20.27 5.99
C LEU A 213 8.96 -19.28 4.86
N TYR A 214 7.93 -18.85 4.11
CA TYR A 214 8.07 -17.84 3.07
C TYR A 214 8.67 -16.53 3.60
N PHE A 215 8.20 -16.04 4.75
CA PHE A 215 8.73 -14.81 5.36
C PHE A 215 10.17 -14.95 5.86
N LYS A 216 10.63 -16.14 6.22
CA LYS A 216 12.03 -16.36 6.63
C LYS A 216 13.02 -16.25 5.47
N LYS A 217 12.62 -16.68 4.26
CA LYS A 217 13.53 -16.84 3.11
C LYS A 217 13.63 -15.63 2.18
N ASN A 218 12.61 -14.79 2.08
CA ASN A 218 12.45 -13.87 0.95
C ASN A 218 12.33 -12.39 1.39
N ARG A 219 13.18 -11.96 2.31
CA ARG A 219 13.15 -10.55 2.77
C ARG A 219 14.10 -9.67 1.95
N THR A 220 13.62 -8.51 1.53
CA THR A 220 14.41 -7.47 0.88
C THR A 220 14.03 -6.10 1.46
N ASN A 221 15.03 -5.29 1.83
CA ASN A 221 14.84 -3.95 2.39
C ASN A 221 15.42 -2.89 1.45
N LYS A 222 15.14 -3.02 0.16
CA LYS A 222 15.73 -2.17 -0.87
C LYS A 222 14.80 -1.02 -1.24
N LEU A 223 15.24 0.22 -1.00
CA LEU A 223 14.62 1.40 -1.63
C LEU A 223 15.04 1.45 -3.10
N ILE A 224 14.09 1.52 -4.01
CA ILE A 224 14.34 1.64 -5.45
C ILE A 224 13.70 2.96 -5.91
N ILE A 225 14.46 3.82 -6.56
CA ILE A 225 14.01 5.12 -7.04
C ILE A 225 14.24 5.21 -8.55
N TYR A 226 13.28 5.77 -9.25
CA TYR A 226 13.31 6.10 -10.67
C TYR A 226 13.03 7.61 -10.83
N VAL A 227 13.98 8.35 -11.38
CA VAL A 227 13.93 9.81 -11.60
C VAL A 227 14.54 10.24 -12.92
#